data_820f28e369d3ac7274912be707127b53
#
_entry.id   820f28e369d3ac7274912be707127b53
#
_cell.length_a   1.000
_cell.length_b   1.000
_cell.length_c   1.000
_cell.angle_alpha   90.00
_cell.angle_beta   90.00
_cell.angle_gamma   90.00
#
_symmetry.space_group_name_H-M   'P 1'
#
loop_
_entity.id
_entity.type
_entity.pdbx_description
1 polymer ?
#
loop_
_entity_poly.entity_id
_entity_poly.type
_entity_poly.pdbx_seq_one_letter_code
_entity_poly.pdbx_strand_id
1 'polypeptide(L)'
;MSKLYIVGIGPGSKDYLTLASKKAVESSDIVIGSRRALDLFEIPDYSKIELNAQNMEENVKLAVSEVKTGKIVSLLSTGDPGFSGILKPILKLKEDINIEVIPGISSVQLCAAKLKIPWDDADLVTMHGKGISEDILDIINNGKPTIMLPNFKPAELANYLIKNGVNSDREAAVCERLSYGDEKILQVTLKDILDMEFSYMCVMVVY
;
A
#
# COMPACT_ATOMS: atom_id res chain seq x y z
N MET A 1 26.86 -11.11 5.11
CA MET A 1 26.10 -12.07 4.28
C MET A 1 25.16 -11.27 3.38
N SER A 2 25.14 -11.57 2.09
CA SER A 2 24.23 -10.92 1.15
C SER A 2 22.75 -11.21 1.48
N LYS A 3 21.87 -10.24 1.23
CA LYS A 3 20.48 -10.33 1.62
C LYS A 3 19.61 -9.36 0.81
N LEU A 4 18.38 -9.74 0.53
CA LEU A 4 17.33 -8.85 0.05
C LEU A 4 16.41 -8.49 1.22
N TYR A 5 16.41 -7.23 1.62
CA TYR A 5 15.37 -6.68 2.46
C TYR A 5 14.18 -6.21 1.60
N ILE A 6 12.98 -6.66 1.93
CA ILE A 6 11.74 -6.10 1.39
C ILE A 6 11.15 -5.21 2.48
N VAL A 7 11.24 -3.90 2.30
CA VAL A 7 11.07 -2.94 3.38
C VAL A 7 9.77 -2.17 3.24
N GLY A 8 8.86 -2.33 4.18
CA GLY A 8 7.70 -1.47 4.34
C GLY A 8 8.10 -0.10 4.87
N ILE A 9 7.74 0.95 4.14
CA ILE A 9 8.12 2.33 4.47
C ILE A 9 6.98 3.17 5.06
N GLY A 10 5.86 2.54 5.39
CA GLY A 10 4.70 3.27 5.88
C GLY A 10 3.93 4.00 4.79
N PRO A 11 2.88 4.74 5.15
CA PRO A 11 1.93 5.35 4.20
C PRO A 11 2.48 6.59 3.48
N GLY A 12 3.60 7.20 3.94
CA GLY A 12 4.22 8.32 3.22
C GLY A 12 5.08 9.27 4.03
N SER A 13 4.76 9.55 5.30
CA SER A 13 5.54 10.44 6.18
C SER A 13 6.67 9.69 6.89
N LYS A 14 7.76 10.39 7.19
CA LYS A 14 8.87 9.90 8.04
C LYS A 14 8.39 9.48 9.43
N ASP A 15 7.33 10.07 9.95
CA ASP A 15 6.77 9.77 11.28
C ASP A 15 6.24 8.33 11.40
N TYR A 16 5.90 7.72 10.28
CA TYR A 16 5.40 6.35 10.20
C TYR A 16 6.43 5.33 9.73
N LEU A 17 7.70 5.74 9.60
CA LEU A 17 8.80 4.80 9.39
C LEU A 17 9.08 4.02 10.67
N THR A 18 9.18 2.69 10.54
CA THR A 18 9.65 1.90 11.68
C THR A 18 11.17 2.02 11.85
N LEU A 19 11.65 1.90 13.08
CA LEU A 19 13.09 1.85 13.33
C LEU A 19 13.75 0.67 12.60
N ALA A 20 13.03 -0.44 12.43
CA ALA A 20 13.52 -1.60 11.69
C ALA A 20 13.72 -1.26 10.21
N SER A 21 12.74 -0.57 9.58
CA SER A 21 12.85 -0.13 8.19
C SER A 21 14.05 0.80 7.99
N LYS A 22 14.22 1.77 8.89
CA LYS A 22 15.35 2.70 8.85
C LYS A 22 16.70 1.95 8.92
N LYS A 23 16.87 1.06 9.89
CA LYS A 23 18.10 0.27 10.06
C LYS A 23 18.40 -0.61 8.86
N ALA A 24 17.38 -1.28 8.28
CA ALA A 24 17.56 -2.13 7.10
C ALA A 24 18.07 -1.31 5.90
N VAL A 25 17.47 -0.16 5.65
CA VAL A 25 17.85 0.73 4.55
C VAL A 25 19.24 1.31 4.75
N GLU A 26 19.56 1.81 5.94
CA GLU A 26 20.87 2.41 6.27
C GLU A 26 22.03 1.39 6.22
N SER A 27 21.74 0.10 6.36
CA SER A 27 22.73 -1.00 6.28
C SER A 27 22.87 -1.58 4.87
N SER A 28 22.16 -1.09 3.88
CA SER A 28 22.15 -1.65 2.53
C SER A 28 23.16 -0.97 1.61
N ASP A 29 23.79 -1.77 0.74
CA ASP A 29 24.69 -1.28 -0.31
C ASP A 29 23.90 -0.60 -1.45
N ILE A 30 22.67 -1.12 -1.70
CA ILE A 30 21.76 -0.62 -2.75
C ILE A 30 20.36 -0.50 -2.18
N VAL A 31 19.70 0.60 -2.48
CA VAL A 31 18.31 0.86 -2.11
C VAL A 31 17.49 1.17 -3.36
N ILE A 32 16.48 0.36 -3.61
CA ILE A 32 15.61 0.44 -4.78
C ILE A 32 14.20 0.84 -4.34
N GLY A 33 13.64 1.89 -4.92
CA GLY A 33 12.29 2.35 -4.58
C GLY A 33 11.81 3.47 -5.48
N SER A 34 10.54 3.85 -5.34
CA SER A 34 10.06 5.07 -6.00
C SER A 34 10.81 6.29 -5.46
N ARG A 35 10.93 7.35 -6.25
CA ARG A 35 11.59 8.60 -5.83
C ARG A 35 11.10 9.06 -4.46
N ARG A 36 9.79 9.11 -4.29
CA ARG A 36 9.14 9.48 -3.02
C ARG A 36 9.55 8.60 -1.85
N ALA A 37 9.76 7.30 -2.08
CA ALA A 37 10.21 6.37 -1.06
C ALA A 37 11.67 6.58 -0.70
N LEU A 38 12.53 6.82 -1.69
CA LEU A 38 13.95 7.09 -1.51
C LEU A 38 14.18 8.41 -0.76
N ASP A 39 13.35 9.43 -0.99
CA ASP A 39 13.44 10.75 -0.33
C ASP A 39 13.13 10.70 1.18
N LEU A 40 12.59 9.59 1.68
CA LEU A 40 12.39 9.40 3.12
C LEU A 40 13.69 9.13 3.88
N PHE A 41 14.76 8.75 3.17
CA PHE A 41 16.02 8.30 3.77
C PHE A 41 17.20 9.19 3.37
N GLU A 42 18.05 9.46 4.34
CA GLU A 42 19.32 10.19 4.15
C GLU A 42 20.43 9.18 3.83
N ILE A 43 20.46 8.68 2.59
CA ILE A 43 21.43 7.73 2.07
C ILE A 43 22.15 8.31 0.85
N PRO A 44 23.38 7.87 0.54
CA PRO A 44 24.13 8.37 -0.61
C PRO A 44 23.40 8.14 -1.94
N ASP A 45 23.46 9.12 -2.85
CA ASP A 45 22.76 9.02 -4.13
C ASP A 45 23.25 7.88 -5.02
N TYR A 46 24.54 7.52 -4.91
CA TYR A 46 25.11 6.40 -5.67
C TYR A 46 24.55 5.03 -5.26
N SER A 47 23.91 4.94 -4.09
CA SER A 47 23.25 3.72 -3.61
C SER A 47 21.78 3.65 -3.98
N LYS A 48 21.19 4.73 -4.51
CA LYS A 48 19.77 4.84 -4.84
C LYS A 48 19.49 4.39 -6.27
N ILE A 49 18.49 3.55 -6.45
CA ILE A 49 17.95 3.18 -7.76
C ILE A 49 16.45 3.49 -7.76
N GLU A 50 16.03 4.39 -8.64
CA GLU A 50 14.63 4.77 -8.74
C GLU A 50 13.81 3.72 -9.48
N LEU A 51 12.75 3.23 -8.81
CA LEU A 51 11.77 2.30 -9.34
C LEU A 51 10.50 3.06 -9.74
N ASN A 52 9.99 2.79 -10.93
CA ASN A 52 8.69 3.26 -11.38
C ASN A 52 7.83 2.08 -11.91
N ALA A 53 6.57 2.34 -12.23
CA ALA A 53 5.66 1.31 -12.69
C ALA A 53 6.11 0.62 -14.00
N GLN A 54 6.89 1.31 -14.84
CA GLN A 54 7.35 0.81 -16.13
C GLN A 54 8.54 -0.14 -16.00
N ASN A 55 9.41 0.06 -15.02
CA ASN A 55 10.64 -0.72 -14.81
C ASN A 55 10.60 -1.63 -13.56
N MET A 56 9.43 -1.83 -12.96
CA MET A 56 9.31 -2.61 -11.72
C MET A 56 9.90 -4.02 -11.85
N GLU A 57 9.56 -4.74 -12.93
CA GLU A 57 10.06 -6.12 -13.14
C GLU A 57 11.58 -6.16 -13.33
N GLU A 58 12.13 -5.21 -14.07
CA GLU A 58 13.58 -5.09 -14.28
C GLU A 58 14.31 -4.80 -12.96
N ASN A 59 13.80 -3.86 -12.17
CA ASN A 59 14.40 -3.51 -10.89
C ASN A 59 14.29 -4.62 -9.85
N VAL A 60 13.21 -5.41 -9.89
CA VAL A 60 13.09 -6.61 -9.06
C VAL A 60 14.15 -7.65 -9.46
N LYS A 61 14.35 -7.88 -10.76
CA LYS A 61 15.42 -8.77 -11.26
C LYS A 61 16.80 -8.23 -10.93
N LEU A 62 17.01 -6.93 -11.04
CA LEU A 62 18.24 -6.26 -10.65
C LEU A 62 18.53 -6.46 -9.16
N ALA A 63 17.53 -6.25 -8.28
CA ALA A 63 17.68 -6.48 -6.84
C ALA A 63 18.19 -7.91 -6.55
N VAL A 64 17.60 -8.91 -7.19
CA VAL A 64 18.02 -10.31 -7.06
C VAL A 64 19.45 -10.51 -7.55
N SER A 65 19.80 -9.95 -8.72
CA SER A 65 21.15 -10.09 -9.29
C SER A 65 22.20 -9.46 -8.40
N GLU A 66 21.93 -8.29 -7.82
CA GLU A 66 22.86 -7.59 -6.92
C GLU A 66 23.09 -8.36 -5.61
N VAL A 67 22.04 -9.00 -5.08
CA VAL A 67 22.19 -9.89 -3.91
C VAL A 67 23.08 -11.08 -4.25
N LYS A 68 22.97 -11.67 -5.45
CA LYS A 68 23.83 -12.78 -5.90
C LYS A 68 25.28 -12.38 -6.06
N THR A 69 25.58 -11.10 -6.26
CA THR A 69 26.99 -10.58 -6.26
C THR A 69 27.57 -10.36 -4.86
N GLY A 70 26.80 -10.62 -3.81
CA GLY A 70 27.27 -10.52 -2.43
C GLY A 70 26.76 -9.28 -1.68
N LYS A 71 25.95 -8.42 -2.30
CA LYS A 71 25.47 -7.16 -1.72
C LYS A 71 24.25 -7.35 -0.80
N ILE A 72 24.05 -6.37 0.07
CA ILE A 72 22.82 -6.17 0.84
C ILE A 72 21.97 -5.16 0.05
N VAL A 73 20.75 -5.55 -0.30
CA VAL A 73 19.85 -4.74 -1.11
C VAL A 73 18.54 -4.52 -0.35
N SER A 74 18.08 -3.27 -0.27
CA SER A 74 16.74 -2.93 0.20
C SER A 74 15.82 -2.57 -0.96
N LEU A 75 14.68 -3.25 -1.05
CA LEU A 75 13.61 -2.95 -1.99
C LEU A 75 12.42 -2.36 -1.22
N LEU A 76 12.12 -1.09 -1.49
CA LEU A 76 11.14 -0.32 -0.75
C LEU A 76 9.71 -0.56 -1.24
N SER A 77 8.79 -0.74 -0.32
CA SER A 77 7.36 -0.92 -0.58
C SER A 77 6.55 0.11 0.23
N THR A 78 5.72 0.90 -0.43
CA THR A 78 4.79 1.81 0.27
C THR A 78 3.83 1.00 1.15
N GLY A 79 3.56 1.49 2.35
CA GLY A 79 2.76 0.76 3.35
C GLY A 79 3.49 -0.46 3.88
N ASP A 80 2.80 -1.60 3.85
CA ASP A 80 3.32 -2.92 4.20
C ASP A 80 3.57 -3.77 2.95
N PRO A 81 4.71 -4.48 2.83
CA PRO A 81 5.01 -5.30 1.65
C PRO A 81 4.03 -6.43 1.39
N GLY A 82 3.37 -6.93 2.43
CA GLY A 82 2.45 -8.06 2.36
C GLY A 82 1.03 -7.70 1.93
N PHE A 83 0.64 -6.42 2.08
CA PHE A 83 -0.70 -5.96 1.70
C PHE A 83 -0.67 -5.07 0.46
N SER A 84 -0.97 -5.63 -0.70
CA SER A 84 -0.90 -4.96 -2.03
C SER A 84 0.49 -4.43 -2.39
N GLY A 85 1.51 -4.91 -1.71
CA GLY A 85 2.90 -4.51 -1.90
C GLY A 85 3.69 -5.48 -2.80
N ILE A 86 5.00 -5.30 -2.78
CA ILE A 86 5.95 -5.96 -3.69
C ILE A 86 6.30 -7.40 -3.28
N LEU A 87 5.90 -7.86 -2.09
CA LEU A 87 6.25 -9.19 -1.59
C LEU A 87 5.81 -10.32 -2.54
N LYS A 88 4.56 -10.27 -3.00
CA LYS A 88 4.01 -11.31 -3.89
C LYS A 88 4.75 -11.43 -5.23
N PRO A 89 5.09 -10.36 -5.96
CA PRO A 89 5.96 -10.42 -7.13
C PRO A 89 7.32 -11.05 -6.85
N ILE A 90 7.97 -10.70 -5.75
CA ILE A 90 9.29 -11.25 -5.39
C ILE A 90 9.23 -12.76 -5.15
N LEU A 91 8.26 -13.22 -4.35
CA LEU A 91 8.11 -14.65 -4.04
C LEU A 91 7.79 -15.50 -5.27
N LYS A 92 7.16 -14.91 -6.30
CA LYS A 92 6.89 -15.61 -7.57
C LYS A 92 8.14 -15.92 -8.37
N LEU A 93 9.25 -15.22 -8.17
CA LEU A 93 10.51 -15.48 -8.87
C LEU A 93 11.16 -16.80 -8.44
N LYS A 94 10.82 -17.32 -7.25
CA LYS A 94 11.37 -18.59 -6.70
C LYS A 94 12.90 -18.63 -6.69
N GLU A 95 13.54 -17.49 -6.45
CA GLU A 95 15.00 -17.37 -6.42
C GLU A 95 15.57 -17.86 -5.09
N ASP A 96 16.69 -18.56 -5.16
CA ASP A 96 17.42 -19.04 -3.97
C ASP A 96 18.35 -17.94 -3.45
N ILE A 97 17.76 -16.97 -2.74
CA ILE A 97 18.44 -15.87 -2.07
C ILE A 97 17.88 -15.69 -0.66
N ASN A 98 18.69 -15.14 0.23
CA ASN A 98 18.23 -14.78 1.57
C ASN A 98 17.31 -13.56 1.51
N ILE A 99 16.04 -13.74 1.82
CA ILE A 99 15.03 -12.66 1.84
C ILE A 99 14.59 -12.43 3.30
N GLU A 100 14.58 -11.16 3.70
CA GLU A 100 13.98 -10.72 4.96
C GLU A 100 12.95 -9.64 4.70
N VAL A 101 11.73 -9.83 5.22
CA VAL A 101 10.63 -8.88 5.08
C VAL A 101 10.54 -8.03 6.33
N ILE A 102 10.66 -6.72 6.16
CA ILE A 102 10.49 -5.74 7.24
C ILE A 102 9.08 -5.14 7.09
N PRO A 103 8.17 -5.37 8.04
CA PRO A 103 6.81 -4.84 7.96
C PRO A 103 6.80 -3.32 8.05
N GLY A 104 5.78 -2.71 7.46
CA GLY A 104 5.52 -1.28 7.54
C GLY A 104 4.08 -0.99 7.95
N ILE A 105 3.80 0.23 8.38
CA ILE A 105 2.43 0.65 8.68
C ILE A 105 1.67 0.81 7.36
N SER A 106 0.62 0.02 7.17
CA SER A 106 -0.25 0.13 5.99
C SER A 106 -1.13 1.38 6.06
N SER A 107 -1.48 1.94 4.90
CA SER A 107 -2.50 2.98 4.81
C SER A 107 -3.87 2.52 5.35
N VAL A 108 -4.16 1.22 5.28
CA VAL A 108 -5.36 0.61 5.88
C VAL A 108 -5.34 0.74 7.40
N GLN A 109 -4.21 0.42 8.05
CA GLN A 109 -4.05 0.58 9.49
C GLN A 109 -4.18 2.04 9.91
N LEU A 110 -3.56 2.97 9.15
CA LEU A 110 -3.64 4.39 9.45
C LEU A 110 -5.07 4.92 9.23
N CYS A 111 -5.77 4.48 8.19
CA CYS A 111 -7.18 4.79 7.95
C CYS A 111 -8.05 4.34 9.12
N ALA A 112 -7.91 3.09 9.55
CA ALA A 112 -8.65 2.56 10.69
C ALA A 112 -8.40 3.38 11.98
N ALA A 113 -7.14 3.73 12.24
CA ALA A 113 -6.78 4.57 13.40
C ALA A 113 -7.40 5.96 13.33
N LYS A 114 -7.37 6.62 12.16
CA LYS A 114 -7.95 7.96 11.95
C LYS A 114 -9.48 7.97 12.09
N LEU A 115 -10.14 6.92 11.61
CA LEU A 115 -11.59 6.75 11.71
C LEU A 115 -12.02 6.10 13.03
N LYS A 116 -11.08 5.69 13.89
CA LYS A 116 -11.32 5.00 15.16
C LYS A 116 -12.11 3.68 14.98
N ILE A 117 -11.75 2.91 13.95
CA ILE A 117 -12.33 1.61 13.66
C ILE A 117 -11.46 0.53 14.28
N PRO A 118 -11.98 -0.31 15.20
CA PRO A 118 -11.35 -1.57 15.56
C PRO A 118 -11.33 -2.46 14.32
N TRP A 119 -10.15 -2.68 13.73
CA TRP A 119 -10.05 -3.31 12.41
C TRP A 119 -9.84 -4.82 12.43
N ASP A 120 -9.74 -5.41 13.61
CA ASP A 120 -9.76 -6.85 13.84
C ASP A 120 -11.09 -7.50 13.46
N ASP A 121 -12.20 -6.73 13.53
CA ASP A 121 -13.53 -7.17 13.09
C ASP A 121 -13.91 -6.65 11.68
N ALA A 122 -13.03 -5.93 11.00
CA ALA A 122 -13.28 -5.37 9.68
C ALA A 122 -12.82 -6.31 8.55
N ASP A 123 -13.50 -6.27 7.42
CA ASP A 123 -13.02 -6.91 6.20
C ASP A 123 -12.00 -6.03 5.47
N LEU A 124 -10.90 -6.63 5.03
CA LEU A 124 -9.83 -5.95 4.31
C LEU A 124 -9.81 -6.39 2.85
N VAL A 125 -10.09 -5.47 1.94
CA VAL A 125 -10.18 -5.75 0.50
C VAL A 125 -9.19 -4.92 -0.28
N THR A 126 -8.55 -5.52 -1.27
CA THR A 126 -7.70 -4.79 -2.22
C THR A 126 -8.11 -5.05 -3.64
N MET A 127 -8.32 -3.98 -4.39
CA MET A 127 -8.58 -4.00 -5.83
C MET A 127 -7.35 -3.56 -6.64
N HIS A 128 -6.22 -3.26 -5.99
CA HIS A 128 -4.97 -2.86 -6.65
C HIS A 128 -4.49 -3.94 -7.63
N GLY A 129 -4.37 -3.56 -8.91
CA GLY A 129 -3.99 -4.49 -9.98
C GLY A 129 -5.04 -5.57 -10.27
N LYS A 130 -6.25 -5.41 -9.76
CA LYS A 130 -7.39 -6.30 -9.95
C LYS A 130 -8.64 -5.47 -10.30
N GLY A 131 -9.64 -6.11 -10.86
CA GLY A 131 -10.98 -5.54 -10.97
C GLY A 131 -11.75 -5.58 -9.64
N ILE A 132 -13.00 -5.16 -9.68
CA ILE A 132 -13.95 -5.35 -8.57
C ILE A 132 -14.12 -6.85 -8.36
N SER A 133 -13.97 -7.30 -7.11
CA SER A 133 -14.12 -8.71 -6.74
C SER A 133 -15.58 -9.17 -6.90
N GLU A 134 -15.79 -10.40 -7.35
CA GLU A 134 -17.14 -10.96 -7.55
C GLU A 134 -17.91 -11.09 -6.23
N ASP A 135 -17.21 -11.29 -5.12
CA ASP A 135 -17.75 -11.43 -3.77
C ASP A 135 -17.90 -10.10 -3.02
N ILE A 136 -17.60 -8.96 -3.65
CA ILE A 136 -17.61 -7.65 -2.97
C ILE A 136 -18.97 -7.31 -2.36
N LEU A 137 -20.08 -7.70 -3.00
CA LEU A 137 -21.42 -7.43 -2.51
C LEU A 137 -21.74 -8.23 -1.25
N ASP A 138 -21.29 -9.47 -1.18
CA ASP A 138 -21.47 -10.32 0.00
C ASP A 138 -20.62 -9.78 1.16
N ILE A 139 -19.38 -9.36 0.87
CA ILE A 139 -18.49 -8.74 1.86
C ILE A 139 -19.10 -7.45 2.42
N ILE A 140 -19.54 -6.55 1.54
CA ILE A 140 -20.13 -5.27 1.96
C ILE A 140 -21.42 -5.48 2.78
N ASN A 141 -22.21 -6.50 2.51
CA ASN A 141 -23.50 -6.74 3.16
C ASN A 141 -23.42 -7.68 4.38
N ASN A 142 -22.24 -8.09 4.82
CA ASN A 142 -22.09 -9.01 5.97
C ASN A 142 -22.23 -8.34 7.35
N GLY A 143 -22.43 -7.02 7.39
CA GLY A 143 -22.62 -6.25 8.63
C GLY A 143 -21.34 -5.77 9.30
N LYS A 144 -20.17 -5.97 8.68
CA LYS A 144 -18.89 -5.49 9.17
C LYS A 144 -18.41 -4.27 8.38
N PRO A 145 -17.61 -3.38 8.99
CA PRO A 145 -16.91 -2.36 8.22
C PRO A 145 -15.98 -3.03 7.20
N THR A 146 -16.00 -2.55 5.97
CA THR A 146 -15.09 -3.01 4.91
C THR A 146 -14.09 -1.92 4.57
N ILE A 147 -12.80 -2.14 4.83
CA ILE A 147 -11.72 -1.20 4.53
C ILE A 147 -11.05 -1.64 3.23
N MET A 148 -11.04 -0.76 2.24
CA MET A 148 -10.65 -1.11 0.88
C MET A 148 -9.56 -0.22 0.31
N LEU A 149 -8.69 -0.81 -0.51
CA LEU A 149 -7.88 -0.08 -1.48
C LEU A 149 -8.62 -0.09 -2.83
N PRO A 150 -9.39 0.96 -3.14
CA PRO A 150 -10.22 1.01 -4.34
C PRO A 150 -9.34 1.35 -5.53
N ASN A 151 -9.17 0.51 -6.48
CA ASN A 151 -8.36 0.67 -7.70
C ASN A 151 -8.42 2.11 -8.32
N PHE A 152 -8.05 3.12 -7.53
CA PHE A 152 -7.97 4.58 -7.81
C PHE A 152 -9.30 5.31 -8.09
N LYS A 153 -10.45 4.65 -8.01
CA LYS A 153 -11.73 5.24 -8.38
C LYS A 153 -12.85 4.94 -7.37
N PRO A 154 -12.86 5.62 -6.21
CA PRO A 154 -13.94 5.45 -5.22
C PRO A 154 -15.34 5.68 -5.80
N ALA A 155 -15.50 6.66 -6.71
CA ALA A 155 -16.79 6.95 -7.34
C ALA A 155 -17.29 5.80 -8.24
N GLU A 156 -16.40 5.13 -8.98
CA GLU A 156 -16.79 3.96 -9.80
C GLU A 156 -17.23 2.79 -8.91
N LEU A 157 -16.51 2.56 -7.80
CA LEU A 157 -16.88 1.53 -6.84
C LEU A 157 -18.23 1.85 -6.17
N ALA A 158 -18.43 3.08 -5.70
CA ALA A 158 -19.70 3.53 -5.12
C ALA A 158 -20.88 3.34 -6.11
N ASN A 159 -20.69 3.74 -7.38
CA ASN A 159 -21.68 3.53 -8.42
C ASN A 159 -21.98 2.04 -8.68
N TYR A 160 -20.95 1.20 -8.69
CA TYR A 160 -21.13 -0.25 -8.84
C TYR A 160 -21.93 -0.83 -7.68
N LEU A 161 -21.59 -0.47 -6.43
CA LEU A 161 -22.30 -0.95 -5.23
C LEU A 161 -23.78 -0.55 -5.26
N ILE A 162 -24.08 0.72 -5.54
CA ILE A 162 -25.46 1.24 -5.60
C ILE A 162 -26.24 0.56 -6.72
N LYS A 163 -25.68 0.40 -7.91
CA LYS A 163 -26.33 -0.28 -9.04
C LYS A 163 -26.65 -1.75 -8.77
N ASN A 164 -25.92 -2.37 -7.85
CA ASN A 164 -26.12 -3.76 -7.44
C ASN A 164 -26.86 -3.88 -6.11
N GLY A 165 -27.62 -2.85 -5.70
CA GLY A 165 -28.58 -2.92 -4.62
C GLY A 165 -28.10 -2.52 -3.24
N VAL A 166 -26.85 -2.03 -3.09
CA VAL A 166 -26.39 -1.44 -1.84
C VAL A 166 -27.07 -0.09 -1.65
N ASN A 167 -27.58 0.18 -0.44
CA ASN A 167 -28.27 1.42 -0.13
C ASN A 167 -27.36 2.63 -0.42
N SER A 168 -27.84 3.59 -1.20
CA SER A 168 -27.10 4.81 -1.56
C SER A 168 -26.78 5.71 -0.37
N ASP A 169 -27.61 5.65 0.70
CA ASP A 169 -27.40 6.39 1.95
C ASP A 169 -26.49 5.66 2.94
N ARG A 170 -25.93 4.50 2.56
CA ARG A 170 -25.02 3.76 3.41
C ARG A 170 -23.79 4.60 3.73
N GLU A 171 -23.43 4.67 5.02
CA GLU A 171 -22.28 5.42 5.49
C GLU A 171 -20.99 4.87 4.89
N ALA A 172 -20.12 5.80 4.48
CA ALA A 172 -18.83 5.51 3.92
C ALA A 172 -17.81 6.58 4.33
N ALA A 173 -16.54 6.26 4.18
CA ALA A 173 -15.48 7.24 4.35
C ALA A 173 -14.44 7.07 3.24
N VAL A 174 -13.81 8.17 2.84
CA VAL A 174 -12.64 8.16 1.96
C VAL A 174 -11.52 8.95 2.62
N CYS A 175 -10.40 8.28 2.83
CA CYS A 175 -9.18 8.85 3.39
C CYS A 175 -8.15 9.00 2.27
N GLU A 176 -7.77 10.23 1.96
CA GLU A 176 -6.83 10.55 0.90
C GLU A 176 -5.49 10.99 1.48
N ARG A 177 -4.41 10.60 0.81
CA ARG A 177 -3.05 11.06 1.08
C ARG A 177 -2.68 11.00 2.56
N LEU A 178 -3.08 9.91 3.21
CA LEU A 178 -2.84 9.67 4.63
C LEU A 178 -1.37 9.88 4.98
N SER A 179 -1.10 10.56 6.06
CA SER A 179 0.21 10.97 6.58
C SER A 179 0.93 12.11 5.82
N TYR A 180 0.38 12.61 4.74
CA TYR A 180 0.91 13.80 4.05
C TYR A 180 0.32 15.08 4.64
N GLY A 181 0.97 16.22 4.38
CA GLY A 181 0.49 17.52 4.87
C GLY A 181 -0.84 17.99 4.30
N ASP A 182 -1.29 17.37 3.21
CA ASP A 182 -2.57 17.59 2.53
C ASP A 182 -3.54 16.39 2.71
N GLU A 183 -3.39 15.65 3.80
CA GLU A 183 -4.30 14.57 4.20
C GLU A 183 -5.75 15.06 4.27
N LYS A 184 -6.67 14.28 3.68
CA LYS A 184 -8.10 14.53 3.78
C LYS A 184 -8.84 13.29 4.26
N ILE A 185 -9.80 13.49 5.14
CA ILE A 185 -10.67 12.44 5.66
C ILE A 185 -12.11 12.91 5.50
N LEU A 186 -12.84 12.22 4.66
CA LEU A 186 -14.24 12.49 4.37
C LEU A 186 -15.10 11.37 4.92
N GLN A 187 -16.11 11.71 5.71
CA GLN A 187 -17.16 10.79 6.17
C GLN A 187 -18.45 11.25 5.53
N VAL A 188 -19.00 10.41 4.69
CA VAL A 188 -20.06 10.74 3.73
C VAL A 188 -20.93 9.51 3.50
N THR A 189 -21.88 9.56 2.57
CA THR A 189 -22.62 8.38 2.10
C THR A 189 -22.10 7.92 0.74
N LEU A 190 -22.48 6.71 0.31
CA LEU A 190 -22.08 6.20 -1.01
C LEU A 190 -22.54 7.13 -2.15
N LYS A 191 -23.73 7.74 -2.06
CA LYS A 191 -24.21 8.68 -3.09
C LYS A 191 -23.37 9.94 -3.18
N ASP A 192 -22.85 10.45 -2.05
CA ASP A 192 -22.05 11.68 -2.03
C ASP A 192 -20.71 11.46 -2.75
N ILE A 193 -20.19 10.23 -2.75
CA ILE A 193 -18.93 9.86 -3.41
C ILE A 193 -19.03 9.95 -4.94
N LEU A 194 -20.23 9.80 -5.52
CA LEU A 194 -20.42 9.69 -6.97
C LEU A 194 -19.92 10.91 -7.75
N ASP A 195 -20.10 12.09 -7.17
CA ASP A 195 -19.75 13.38 -7.81
C ASP A 195 -18.42 13.96 -7.32
N MET A 196 -17.62 13.16 -6.57
CA MET A 196 -16.34 13.59 -6.03
C MET A 196 -15.17 13.01 -6.81
N GLU A 197 -14.10 13.81 -6.93
CA GLU A 197 -12.82 13.36 -7.44
C GLU A 197 -11.86 13.10 -6.27
N PHE A 198 -11.11 12.01 -6.36
CA PHE A 198 -10.19 11.56 -5.34
C PHE A 198 -8.79 11.32 -5.87
N SER A 199 -7.80 11.54 -5.01
CA SER A 199 -6.42 11.13 -5.27
C SER A 199 -6.34 9.61 -5.49
N TYR A 200 -5.40 9.18 -6.31
CA TYR A 200 -5.09 7.75 -6.45
C TYR A 200 -4.57 7.10 -5.14
N MET A 201 -4.06 7.94 -4.21
CA MET A 201 -3.65 7.49 -2.88
C MET A 201 -4.80 7.63 -1.90
N CYS A 202 -5.76 6.73 -1.97
CA CYS A 202 -6.90 6.73 -1.06
C CYS A 202 -7.20 5.35 -0.50
N VAL A 203 -7.88 5.37 0.64
CA VAL A 203 -8.48 4.20 1.29
C VAL A 203 -9.97 4.52 1.43
N MET A 204 -10.83 3.60 1.04
CA MET A 204 -12.28 3.73 1.18
C MET A 204 -12.78 2.77 2.26
N VAL A 205 -13.74 3.23 3.05
CA VAL A 205 -14.45 2.40 4.04
C VAL A 205 -15.93 2.45 3.73
N VAL A 206 -16.60 1.31 3.82
CA VAL A 206 -18.06 1.19 3.82
C VAL A 206 -18.47 0.52 5.14
N TYR A 207 -19.40 1.15 5.86
CA TYR A 207 -19.83 0.70 7.19
C TYR A 207 -21.01 -0.27 7.11
#